data_ffeb185326aaf31c57d04a79f118512d
#
_entry.id   ffeb185326aaf31c57d04a79f118512d
#
_cell.length_a   1.000
_cell.length_b   1.000
_cell.length_c   1.000
_cell.angle_alpha   90.00
_cell.angle_beta   90.00
_cell.angle_gamma   90.00
#
_symmetry.space_group_name_H-M   'P 1'
#
loop_
_entity.id
_entity.type
_entity.pdbx_description
1 polymer ?
#
loop_
_entity_poly.entity_id
_entity_poly.type
_entity_poly.pdbx_seq_one_letter_code
_entity_poly.pdbx_strand_id
1 'polypeptide(L)'
;MLISPAYRELNAELHARNPAYGTSGGKWAAKVHRLATQYEAVQVLDYGSGKGSLRQALYATFAGTTGTWLPYHFYEYDPAIPDNDERPERADFVVCGDVLEHIEPDCLYAVLDDLHNLTRKAILLIVATVPAAKTLADGRNAHLIVEPGEWWFPKLASRWRIKEFQDRGGHFLCLGE
;
A
#
# COMPACT_ATOMS: atom_id res chain seq x y z
N MET A 1 -11.39 12.48 6.16
CA MET A 1 -10.25 12.18 7.05
C MET A 1 -9.68 10.83 6.61
N LEU A 2 -8.34 10.69 6.49
CA LEU A 2 -7.70 9.45 6.02
C LEU A 2 -7.39 8.47 7.16
N ILE A 3 -7.17 8.98 8.35
CA ILE A 3 -6.86 8.23 9.57
C ILE A 3 -7.29 9.07 10.78
N SER A 4 -7.85 8.47 11.81
CA SER A 4 -8.13 9.20 13.05
C SER A 4 -6.83 9.41 13.87
N PRO A 5 -6.72 10.49 14.66
CA PRO A 5 -5.56 10.70 15.53
C PRO A 5 -5.30 9.50 16.47
N ALA A 6 -6.35 8.97 17.09
CA ALA A 6 -6.23 7.82 17.99
C ALA A 6 -5.71 6.55 17.27
N TYR A 7 -6.18 6.30 16.05
CA TYR A 7 -5.73 5.14 15.29
C TYR A 7 -4.30 5.32 14.75
N ARG A 8 -3.91 6.54 14.39
CA ARG A 8 -2.53 6.88 14.03
C ARG A 8 -1.56 6.53 15.18
N GLU A 9 -1.91 6.89 16.41
CA GLU A 9 -1.10 6.56 17.60
C GLU A 9 -0.99 5.04 17.79
N LEU A 10 -2.09 4.29 17.67
CA LEU A 10 -2.10 2.83 17.79
C LEU A 10 -1.21 2.15 16.72
N ASN A 11 -1.24 2.65 15.48
CA ASN A 11 -0.37 2.14 14.41
C ASN A 11 1.10 2.48 14.66
N ALA A 12 1.40 3.71 15.05
CA ALA A 12 2.77 4.14 15.40
C ALA A 12 3.32 3.27 16.54
N GLU A 13 2.52 3.00 17.57
CA GLU A 13 2.89 2.11 18.67
C GLU A 13 3.15 0.67 18.18
N LEU A 14 2.29 0.14 17.31
CA LEU A 14 2.46 -1.20 16.75
C LEU A 14 3.74 -1.30 15.90
N HIS A 15 4.05 -0.28 15.11
CA HIS A 15 5.30 -0.17 14.36
C HIS A 15 6.52 -0.14 15.29
N ALA A 16 6.46 0.62 16.38
CA ALA A 16 7.56 0.73 17.34
C ALA A 16 7.82 -0.58 18.10
N ARG A 17 6.76 -1.26 18.53
CA ARG A 17 6.86 -2.50 19.32
C ARG A 17 7.22 -3.74 18.49
N ASN A 18 6.92 -3.75 17.20
CA ASN A 18 7.06 -4.94 16.37
C ASN A 18 7.97 -4.68 15.16
N PRO A 19 9.25 -5.13 15.24
CA PRO A 19 10.19 -4.95 14.11
C PRO A 19 9.72 -5.58 12.79
N ALA A 20 8.92 -6.64 12.83
CA ALA A 20 8.42 -7.33 11.65
C ALA A 20 7.10 -6.74 11.09
N TYR A 21 6.46 -5.79 11.78
CA TYR A 21 5.26 -5.11 11.28
C TYR A 21 5.65 -4.01 10.28
N GLY A 22 4.90 -3.90 9.17
CA GLY A 22 5.18 -2.95 8.09
C GLY A 22 6.40 -3.34 7.23
N THR A 23 6.71 -4.64 7.11
CA THR A 23 7.83 -5.14 6.30
C THR A 23 7.41 -6.07 5.16
N SER A 24 6.11 -6.16 4.86
CA SER A 24 5.58 -7.09 3.87
C SER A 24 5.81 -6.66 2.41
N GLY A 25 6.06 -5.38 2.16
CA GLY A 25 6.17 -4.81 0.81
C GLY A 25 7.25 -5.43 -0.05
N GLY A 26 8.38 -5.85 0.55
CA GLY A 26 9.53 -6.37 -0.19
C GLY A 26 9.24 -7.58 -1.09
N LYS A 27 8.27 -8.42 -0.71
CA LYS A 27 7.83 -9.58 -1.53
C LYS A 27 7.23 -9.18 -2.88
N TRP A 28 6.80 -7.93 -3.02
CA TRP A 28 6.14 -7.41 -4.23
C TRP A 28 7.09 -6.68 -5.18
N ALA A 29 8.36 -6.50 -4.82
CA ALA A 29 9.32 -5.69 -5.56
C ALA A 29 9.41 -6.06 -7.05
N ALA A 30 9.48 -7.34 -7.39
CA ALA A 30 9.54 -7.80 -8.78
C ALA A 30 8.26 -7.46 -9.57
N LYS A 31 7.07 -7.61 -8.95
CA LYS A 31 5.80 -7.25 -9.61
C LYS A 31 5.67 -5.74 -9.77
N VAL A 32 6.00 -4.97 -8.74
CA VAL A 32 5.99 -3.50 -8.79
C VAL A 32 6.94 -2.98 -9.86
N HIS A 33 8.20 -3.44 -9.89
CA HIS A 33 9.17 -3.02 -10.89
C HIS A 33 8.70 -3.31 -12.31
N ARG A 34 8.20 -4.53 -12.57
CA ARG A 34 7.67 -4.92 -13.87
C ARG A 34 6.50 -4.03 -14.32
N LEU A 35 5.53 -3.78 -13.42
CA LEU A 35 4.36 -2.94 -13.74
C LEU A 35 4.76 -1.48 -13.91
N ALA A 36 5.57 -0.90 -13.03
CA ALA A 36 6.05 0.46 -13.17
C ALA A 36 6.77 0.68 -14.52
N THR A 37 7.59 -0.28 -14.94
CA THR A 37 8.25 -0.25 -16.25
C THR A 37 7.24 -0.39 -17.41
N GLN A 38 6.28 -1.31 -17.30
CA GLN A 38 5.23 -1.53 -18.31
C GLN A 38 4.36 -0.27 -18.54
N TYR A 39 4.09 0.49 -17.47
CA TYR A 39 3.35 1.74 -17.53
C TYR A 39 4.23 2.97 -17.81
N GLU A 40 5.51 2.75 -18.11
CA GLU A 40 6.46 3.84 -18.33
C GLU A 40 6.35 4.91 -17.25
N ALA A 41 6.36 4.47 -16.01
CA ALA A 41 6.24 5.36 -14.85
C ALA A 41 7.52 6.15 -14.66
N VAL A 42 7.41 7.47 -14.54
CA VAL A 42 8.49 8.36 -14.11
C VAL A 42 8.49 8.49 -12.59
N GLN A 43 7.33 8.40 -11.98
CA GLN A 43 7.13 8.51 -10.53
C GLN A 43 6.34 7.30 -10.03
N VAL A 44 6.84 6.65 -8.98
CA VAL A 44 6.22 5.53 -8.29
C VAL A 44 6.02 5.92 -6.83
N LEU A 45 4.80 5.76 -6.32
CA LEU A 45 4.44 6.02 -4.92
C LEU A 45 4.11 4.71 -4.21
N ASP A 46 4.77 4.43 -3.09
CA ASP A 46 4.39 3.40 -2.12
C ASP A 46 3.51 4.04 -1.03
N TYR A 47 2.21 3.80 -1.11
CA TYR A 47 1.23 4.34 -0.18
C TYR A 47 0.97 3.35 0.95
N GLY A 48 1.32 3.72 2.18
CA GLY A 48 1.39 2.84 3.34
C GLY A 48 2.71 2.04 3.35
N SER A 49 3.83 2.76 3.14
CA SER A 49 5.16 2.17 2.96
C SER A 49 5.69 1.40 4.18
N GLY A 50 5.12 1.63 5.36
CA GLY A 50 5.59 1.05 6.61
C GLY A 50 7.08 1.34 6.82
N LYS A 51 7.87 0.28 6.96
CA LYS A 51 9.34 0.39 7.20
C LYS A 51 10.18 0.40 5.92
N GLY A 52 9.60 0.73 4.78
CA GLY A 52 10.32 0.88 3.52
C GLY A 52 10.88 -0.41 2.93
N SER A 53 10.29 -1.57 3.27
CA SER A 53 10.80 -2.86 2.79
C SER A 53 10.67 -3.03 1.27
N LEU A 54 9.66 -2.43 0.65
CA LEU A 54 9.53 -2.42 -0.81
C LEU A 54 10.67 -1.65 -1.46
N ARG A 55 10.97 -0.45 -0.97
CA ARG A 55 12.10 0.37 -1.45
C ARG A 55 13.41 -0.40 -1.34
N GLN A 56 13.68 -0.97 -0.16
CA GLN A 56 14.90 -1.74 0.08
C GLN A 56 15.06 -2.89 -0.92
N ALA A 57 13.99 -3.66 -1.17
CA ALA A 57 14.02 -4.78 -2.10
C ALA A 57 14.15 -4.33 -3.57
N LEU A 58 13.51 -3.22 -3.96
CA LEU A 58 13.64 -2.64 -5.30
C LEU A 58 15.09 -2.22 -5.57
N TYR A 59 15.71 -1.48 -4.65
CA TYR A 59 17.12 -1.05 -4.80
C TYR A 59 18.07 -2.23 -4.80
N ALA A 60 17.92 -3.18 -3.87
CA ALA A 60 18.76 -4.35 -3.80
C ALA A 60 18.73 -5.23 -5.07
N THR A 61 17.59 -5.25 -5.77
CA THR A 61 17.39 -6.19 -6.89
C THR A 61 17.53 -5.51 -8.26
N PHE A 62 17.12 -4.26 -8.40
CA PHE A 62 16.93 -3.62 -9.71
C PHE A 62 17.72 -2.31 -9.89
N ALA A 63 18.27 -1.71 -8.84
CA ALA A 63 19.16 -0.58 -8.99
C ALA A 63 20.48 -1.07 -9.56
N GLY A 64 20.84 -0.69 -10.78
CA GLY A 64 21.99 -1.13 -11.55
C GLY A 64 23.25 -1.54 -10.77
N THR A 65 24.38 -1.76 -11.42
CA THR A 65 25.62 -2.25 -10.78
C THR A 65 26.16 -1.35 -9.65
N THR A 66 25.72 -0.10 -9.58
CA THR A 66 26.08 0.86 -8.52
C THR A 66 25.13 0.80 -7.32
N GLY A 67 23.99 0.11 -7.41
CA GLY A 67 22.99 0.01 -6.34
C GLY A 67 22.24 1.32 -6.03
N THR A 68 22.37 2.35 -6.88
CA THR A 68 21.89 3.70 -6.54
C THR A 68 20.79 4.24 -7.46
N TRP A 69 20.40 3.50 -8.51
CA TRP A 69 19.51 4.04 -9.53
C TRP A 69 18.40 3.05 -9.93
N LEU A 70 17.15 3.52 -9.88
CA LEU A 70 15.97 2.89 -10.47
C LEU A 70 15.54 3.70 -11.72
N PRO A 71 14.86 3.09 -12.72
CA PRO A 71 14.41 3.82 -13.91
C PRO A 71 13.26 4.80 -13.63
N TYR A 72 12.88 4.99 -12.37
CA TYR A 72 11.85 5.91 -11.90
C TYR A 72 12.21 6.50 -10.55
N HIS A 73 11.62 7.64 -10.21
CA HIS A 73 11.68 8.21 -8.86
C HIS A 73 10.71 7.46 -7.96
N PHE A 74 11.20 7.00 -6.80
CA PHE A 74 10.40 6.23 -5.84
C PHE A 74 10.16 7.04 -4.58
N TYR A 75 8.88 7.22 -4.24
CA TYR A 75 8.42 7.97 -3.07
C TYR A 75 7.70 7.04 -2.11
N GLU A 76 7.78 7.36 -0.82
CA GLU A 76 7.15 6.62 0.26
C GLU A 76 6.21 7.56 1.03
N TYR A 77 5.05 7.04 1.40
CA TYR A 77 4.11 7.73 2.27
C TYR A 77 3.51 6.76 3.28
N ASP A 78 3.54 7.12 4.55
CA ASP A 78 2.85 6.42 5.63
C ASP A 78 2.51 7.40 6.75
N PRO A 79 1.21 7.66 7.04
CA PRO A 79 0.81 8.65 8.03
C PRO A 79 1.18 8.28 9.47
N ALA A 80 1.56 7.02 9.75
CA ALA A 80 1.97 6.54 11.06
C ALA A 80 3.49 6.47 11.25
N ILE A 81 4.28 6.74 10.19
CA ILE A 81 5.74 6.69 10.24
C ILE A 81 6.29 8.11 10.14
N PRO A 82 6.96 8.64 11.18
CA PRO A 82 7.68 9.92 11.09
C PRO A 82 8.63 9.93 9.89
N ASP A 83 8.82 11.08 9.29
CA ASP A 83 9.61 11.33 8.07
C ASP A 83 8.98 10.81 6.75
N ASN A 84 7.93 9.98 6.81
CA ASN A 84 7.15 9.52 5.65
C ASN A 84 5.69 10.03 5.69
N ASP A 85 5.33 10.90 6.62
CA ASP A 85 3.96 11.37 6.86
C ASP A 85 3.59 12.66 6.09
N GLU A 86 4.54 13.22 5.35
CA GLU A 86 4.24 14.34 4.45
C GLU A 86 3.35 13.88 3.29
N ARG A 87 2.29 14.66 3.02
CA ARG A 87 1.33 14.32 1.97
C ARG A 87 2.02 14.23 0.60
N PRO A 88 1.91 13.08 -0.09
CA PRO A 88 2.60 12.87 -1.35
C PRO A 88 1.94 13.65 -2.50
N GLU A 89 2.72 13.91 -3.54
CA GLU A 89 2.21 14.34 -4.84
C GLU A 89 1.68 13.15 -5.67
N ARG A 90 0.95 13.48 -6.74
CA ARG A 90 0.45 12.48 -7.70
C ARG A 90 1.61 11.74 -8.38
N ALA A 91 1.47 10.44 -8.51
CA ALA A 91 2.45 9.58 -9.17
C ALA A 91 1.86 8.86 -10.40
N ASP A 92 2.73 8.49 -11.35
CA ASP A 92 2.31 7.72 -12.53
C ASP A 92 1.84 6.32 -12.14
N PHE A 93 2.54 5.70 -11.20
CA PHE A 93 2.18 4.39 -10.67
C PHE A 93 2.11 4.45 -9.15
N VAL A 94 0.99 4.02 -8.60
CA VAL A 94 0.79 3.92 -7.15
C VAL A 94 0.77 2.43 -6.77
N VAL A 95 1.45 2.08 -5.69
CA VAL A 95 1.29 0.78 -5.04
C VAL A 95 0.76 1.00 -3.63
N CYS A 96 -0.27 0.23 -3.26
CA CYS A 96 -0.85 0.22 -1.93
C CYS A 96 -1.03 -1.25 -1.53
N GLY A 97 -0.09 -1.77 -0.78
CA GLY A 97 0.00 -3.19 -0.46
C GLY A 97 -0.04 -3.49 1.02
N ASP A 98 -0.99 -4.33 1.42
CA ASP A 98 -1.23 -4.70 2.82
C ASP A 98 -1.52 -3.44 3.68
N VAL A 99 -2.46 -2.57 3.21
CA VAL A 99 -2.84 -1.29 3.83
C VAL A 99 -4.34 -1.16 4.01
N LEU A 100 -5.15 -1.42 2.96
CA LEU A 100 -6.59 -1.12 2.96
C LEU A 100 -7.36 -1.92 4.03
N GLU A 101 -6.94 -3.12 4.33
CA GLU A 101 -7.48 -3.94 5.41
C GLU A 101 -7.24 -3.35 6.82
N HIS A 102 -6.24 -2.47 6.95
CA HIS A 102 -5.93 -1.77 8.18
C HIS A 102 -6.71 -0.46 8.36
N ILE A 103 -7.37 0.03 7.31
CA ILE A 103 -8.06 1.32 7.38
C ILE A 103 -9.30 1.21 8.29
N GLU A 104 -9.54 2.26 9.09
CA GLU A 104 -10.79 2.38 9.84
C GLU A 104 -11.97 2.38 8.86
N PRO A 105 -13.04 1.57 9.08
CA PRO A 105 -14.17 1.45 8.14
C PRO A 105 -14.76 2.80 7.71
N ASP A 106 -14.85 3.76 8.63
CA ASP A 106 -15.39 5.10 8.38
C ASP A 106 -14.45 5.98 7.51
N CYS A 107 -13.16 5.62 7.43
CA CYS A 107 -12.16 6.31 6.63
C CYS A 107 -11.96 5.68 5.25
N LEU A 108 -12.47 4.46 5.01
CA LEU A 108 -12.17 3.67 3.81
C LEU A 108 -12.43 4.44 2.51
N TYR A 109 -13.62 5.04 2.36
CA TYR A 109 -13.98 5.75 1.12
C TYR A 109 -13.09 6.98 0.89
N ALA A 110 -12.73 7.70 1.96
CA ALA A 110 -11.82 8.83 1.86
C ALA A 110 -10.41 8.40 1.41
N VAL A 111 -9.93 7.25 1.89
CA VAL A 111 -8.63 6.68 1.48
C VAL A 111 -8.68 6.20 0.02
N LEU A 112 -9.76 5.54 -0.40
CA LEU A 112 -9.92 5.12 -1.80
C LEU A 112 -9.99 6.32 -2.75
N ASP A 113 -10.66 7.41 -2.37
CA ASP A 113 -10.71 8.65 -3.15
C ASP A 113 -9.34 9.34 -3.18
N ASP A 114 -8.60 9.30 -2.09
CA ASP A 114 -7.24 9.83 -2.02
C ASP A 114 -6.29 9.06 -2.95
N LEU A 115 -6.30 7.74 -2.89
CA LEU A 115 -5.53 6.88 -3.80
C LEU A 115 -5.88 7.14 -5.28
N HIS A 116 -7.17 7.29 -5.59
CA HIS A 116 -7.61 7.62 -6.94
C HIS A 116 -7.05 8.98 -7.39
N ASN A 117 -7.14 9.99 -6.54
CA ASN A 117 -6.62 11.33 -6.84
C ASN A 117 -5.10 11.36 -7.01
N LEU A 118 -4.35 10.51 -6.30
CA LEU A 118 -2.91 10.41 -6.38
C LEU A 118 -2.41 9.61 -7.60
N THR A 119 -3.28 8.77 -8.20
CA THR A 119 -2.93 7.91 -9.34
C THR A 119 -3.08 8.68 -10.65
N ARG A 120 -2.04 8.66 -11.50
CA ARG A 120 -2.08 9.24 -12.85
C ARG A 120 -2.34 8.20 -13.94
N LYS A 121 -1.65 7.04 -13.90
CA LYS A 121 -1.73 6.02 -14.95
C LYS A 121 -2.31 4.70 -14.43
N ALA A 122 -1.73 4.16 -13.37
CA ALA A 122 -2.17 2.87 -12.83
C ALA A 122 -1.87 2.73 -11.33
N ILE A 123 -2.63 1.85 -10.69
CA ILE A 123 -2.48 1.48 -9.29
C ILE A 123 -2.44 -0.03 -9.13
N LEU A 124 -1.55 -0.53 -8.30
CA LEU A 124 -1.54 -1.90 -7.79
C LEU A 124 -2.01 -1.91 -6.34
N LEU A 125 -3.14 -2.56 -6.10
CA LEU A 125 -3.69 -2.80 -4.77
C LEU A 125 -3.45 -4.26 -4.38
N ILE A 126 -2.96 -4.49 -3.17
CA ILE A 126 -2.84 -5.81 -2.56
C ILE A 126 -3.52 -5.73 -1.19
N VAL A 127 -4.54 -6.54 -0.96
CA VAL A 127 -5.38 -6.46 0.24
C VAL A 127 -5.55 -7.84 0.85
N ALA A 128 -5.27 -7.99 2.13
CA ALA A 128 -5.55 -9.21 2.85
C ALA A 128 -7.05 -9.35 3.15
N THR A 129 -7.56 -10.58 3.02
CA THR A 129 -8.98 -10.95 3.24
C THR A 129 -9.16 -11.87 4.44
N VAL A 130 -8.11 -12.00 5.26
CA VAL A 130 -8.09 -12.81 6.48
C VAL A 130 -7.62 -11.97 7.66
N PRO A 131 -7.95 -12.34 8.91
CA PRO A 131 -7.48 -11.62 10.08
C PRO A 131 -5.95 -11.57 10.15
N ALA A 132 -5.41 -10.46 10.66
CA ALA A 132 -3.98 -10.33 10.96
C ALA A 132 -3.57 -11.26 12.11
N ALA A 133 -2.30 -11.68 12.09
CA ALA A 133 -1.68 -12.33 13.25
C ALA A 133 -1.36 -11.35 14.40
N LYS A 134 -1.56 -10.06 14.21
CA LYS A 134 -1.23 -8.98 15.14
C LYS A 134 -2.50 -8.31 15.69
N THR A 135 -2.42 -7.84 16.94
CA THR A 135 -3.44 -7.04 17.59
C THR A 135 -2.89 -5.65 17.93
N LEU A 136 -3.76 -4.65 17.88
CA LEU A 136 -3.48 -3.30 18.34
C LEU A 136 -3.43 -3.27 19.88
N ALA A 137 -2.92 -2.18 20.46
CA ALA A 137 -2.83 -2.03 21.91
C ALA A 137 -4.22 -1.99 22.61
N ASP A 138 -5.26 -1.61 21.88
CA ASP A 138 -6.65 -1.62 22.36
C ASP A 138 -7.36 -2.99 22.25
N GLY A 139 -6.65 -4.04 21.79
CA GLY A 139 -7.14 -5.41 21.66
C GLY A 139 -7.82 -5.73 20.33
N ARG A 140 -8.06 -4.76 19.45
CA ARG A 140 -8.61 -5.02 18.11
C ARG A 140 -7.59 -5.77 17.23
N ASN A 141 -8.09 -6.59 16.31
CA ASN A 141 -7.24 -7.15 15.26
C ASN A 141 -6.65 -6.01 14.41
N ALA A 142 -5.39 -6.14 13.96
CA ALA A 142 -4.77 -5.12 13.14
C ALA A 142 -5.43 -4.98 11.76
N HIS A 143 -6.06 -6.04 11.21
CA HIS A 143 -6.96 -5.92 10.07
C HIS A 143 -8.35 -5.51 10.58
N LEU A 144 -8.71 -4.25 10.39
CA LEU A 144 -10.01 -3.72 10.80
C LEU A 144 -11.11 -4.07 9.80
N ILE A 145 -10.76 -4.34 8.55
CA ILE A 145 -11.67 -4.75 7.48
C ILE A 145 -11.23 -6.13 6.99
N VAL A 146 -11.98 -7.16 7.37
CA VAL A 146 -11.75 -8.55 6.97
C VAL A 146 -12.93 -8.99 6.11
N GLU A 147 -12.84 -8.68 4.82
CA GLU A 147 -13.93 -8.90 3.86
C GLU A 147 -13.40 -9.61 2.61
N PRO A 148 -14.21 -10.46 1.93
CA PRO A 148 -13.80 -11.17 0.74
C PRO A 148 -13.62 -10.25 -0.48
N GLY A 149 -12.93 -10.71 -1.51
CA GLY A 149 -12.65 -9.95 -2.72
C GLY A 149 -13.91 -9.38 -3.41
N GLU A 150 -15.03 -10.14 -3.37
CA GLU A 150 -16.31 -9.69 -3.92
C GLU A 150 -16.88 -8.45 -3.22
N TRP A 151 -16.60 -8.27 -1.92
CA TRP A 151 -17.00 -7.08 -1.18
C TRP A 151 -16.17 -5.85 -1.58
N TRP A 152 -14.88 -6.06 -1.89
CA TRP A 152 -13.95 -5.01 -2.30
C TRP A 152 -14.17 -4.59 -3.76
N PHE A 153 -14.41 -5.55 -4.66
CA PHE A 153 -14.43 -5.32 -6.10
C PHE A 153 -15.30 -4.13 -6.55
N PRO A 154 -16.60 -3.99 -6.15
CA PRO A 154 -17.44 -2.86 -6.59
C PRO A 154 -16.92 -1.50 -6.11
N LYS A 155 -16.25 -1.44 -4.95
CA LYS A 155 -15.67 -0.22 -4.40
C LYS A 155 -14.45 0.23 -5.22
N LEU A 156 -13.65 -0.73 -5.67
CA LEU A 156 -12.49 -0.48 -6.52
C LEU A 156 -12.93 -0.14 -7.95
N ALA A 157 -13.86 -0.90 -8.52
CA ALA A 157 -14.38 -0.70 -9.87
C ALA A 157 -15.16 0.62 -10.04
N SER A 158 -15.63 1.23 -8.95
CA SER A 158 -16.26 2.56 -9.00
C SER A 158 -15.24 3.71 -9.18
N ARG A 159 -13.94 3.44 -9.04
CA ARG A 159 -12.85 4.43 -9.12
C ARG A 159 -11.87 4.17 -10.25
N TRP A 160 -11.60 2.91 -10.53
CA TRP A 160 -10.62 2.50 -11.54
C TRP A 160 -11.23 1.55 -12.56
N ARG A 161 -10.78 1.63 -13.78
CA ARG A 161 -11.00 0.58 -14.78
C ARG A 161 -10.13 -0.62 -14.40
N ILE A 162 -10.76 -1.68 -13.87
CA ILE A 162 -10.03 -2.86 -13.42
C ILE A 162 -9.48 -3.63 -14.63
N LYS A 163 -8.18 -3.82 -14.66
CA LYS A 163 -7.44 -4.58 -15.70
C LYS A 163 -7.18 -6.02 -15.27
N GLU A 164 -6.95 -6.20 -13.98
CA GLU A 164 -6.64 -7.51 -13.40
C GLU A 164 -7.21 -7.56 -11.98
N PHE A 165 -7.90 -8.63 -11.65
CA PHE A 165 -8.33 -8.92 -10.27
C PHE A 165 -8.06 -10.40 -10.01
N GLN A 166 -7.15 -10.70 -9.09
CA GLN A 166 -6.73 -12.06 -8.75
C GLN A 166 -6.98 -12.33 -7.27
N ASP A 167 -8.00 -13.12 -6.95
CA ASP A 167 -8.15 -13.71 -5.62
C ASP A 167 -7.15 -14.87 -5.47
N ARG A 168 -6.43 -14.87 -4.35
CA ARG A 168 -5.36 -15.83 -4.06
C ARG A 168 -5.63 -16.65 -2.80
N GLY A 169 -6.84 -16.59 -2.26
CA GLY A 169 -7.18 -17.24 -0.99
C GLY A 169 -6.40 -16.61 0.19
N GLY A 170 -7.03 -15.67 0.86
CA GLY A 170 -6.43 -14.91 1.96
C GLY A 170 -5.91 -13.51 1.60
N HIS A 171 -5.76 -13.20 0.32
CA HIS A 171 -5.54 -11.85 -0.20
C HIS A 171 -5.93 -11.78 -1.68
N PHE A 172 -6.17 -10.59 -2.18
CA PHE A 172 -6.31 -10.36 -3.62
C PHE A 172 -5.31 -9.31 -4.12
N LEU A 173 -5.03 -9.36 -5.43
CA LEU A 173 -4.32 -8.33 -6.17
C LEU A 173 -5.29 -7.68 -7.16
N CYS A 174 -5.25 -6.35 -7.23
CA CYS A 174 -6.05 -5.58 -8.17
C CYS A 174 -5.17 -4.57 -8.90
N LEU A 175 -5.18 -4.60 -10.24
CA LEU A 175 -4.56 -3.60 -11.10
C LEU A 175 -5.66 -2.75 -11.71
N GLY A 176 -5.64 -1.45 -11.44
CA GLY A 176 -6.58 -0.45 -11.95
C GLY A 176 -5.89 0.64 -12.77
N GLU A 177 -6.64 1.24 -13.71
CA GLU A 177 -6.26 2.41 -14.51
C GLU A 177 -7.26 3.55 -14.37
#